data_d022d994a1490c80fd41eaa76bfc0e00
#
_entry.id   d022d994a1490c80fd41eaa76bfc0e00
#
_cell.length_a   1.000
_cell.length_b   1.000
_cell.length_c   1.000
_cell.angle_alpha   90.00
_cell.angle_beta   90.00
_cell.angle_gamma   90.00
#
_symmetry.space_group_name_H-M   'P 1'
#
loop_
_entity.id
_entity.type
_entity.pdbx_description
1 polymer ?
#
loop_
_entity_poly.entity_id
_entity_poly.type
_entity_poly.pdbx_seq_one_letter_code
_entity_poly.pdbx_strand_id
1 'polypeptide(L)'
;MVVQGSNQKRYYTDADGRITVTDKFIGPVDYQVGWDSEHFVIRQGNTWTRRGSWCKGHTEPLDTVLTSQCGLDYFLAGSHRALTAYYTEPNHVPGLVREQKLLNIGIVDKETPFKWEGRYVPILTAVIGEHALTMYAKSRVGGYHSSKSAMQTTFHELGHASHYYKDAGSYSAMYLFGRRKDMESWAEGVSYAYCTALMPAYEWEPSSDPNYTRLVECLLLNGFTMEQIQYDFYGSDDWGHWQSRIRARSDKQISDRLVNLIFDNPNDYHFDMRDMAEVSDTRIRLYQPVRLRMKDQTPFSATWEITDGTGATILNNNTSQLLVCFTEPGEKTLRATVELAPGIEETFDKTVTVSNTSIVSVPGTATEGYPVTVSMMDLEICPDAKVTEWSVVQGDATITPKTDRSAQYTFRQPGNMTVKLKIQFQPNGPEVEYTAPIRVQPLDVYSVFGVINAPETYAYNTTYQAKYMGTETDVEIVDVEADHRTHYPYYPFDTWSYNKSTRTLSFLIPDHPLVFDYKLIIHYKVNGVEVEEPAILIVSNFPDTPASQTTDTAIGE
;
A
#
# COMPACT_ATOMS: atom_id res chain seq x y z
N MET A 1 -34.34 18.54 -22.86
CA MET A 1 -35.66 18.89 -23.46
C MET A 1 -35.43 19.32 -24.91
N VAL A 2 -36.21 18.78 -25.82
CA VAL A 2 -36.22 19.18 -27.24
C VAL A 2 -37.46 20.05 -27.49
N VAL A 3 -37.28 21.19 -28.16
CA VAL A 3 -38.31 22.20 -28.39
C VAL A 3 -38.44 22.49 -29.88
N GLN A 4 -39.65 22.39 -30.40
CA GLN A 4 -39.98 22.83 -31.76
C GLN A 4 -41.30 23.63 -31.71
N GLY A 5 -41.21 24.93 -31.82
CA GLY A 5 -42.35 25.82 -31.63
C GLY A 5 -43.01 25.64 -30.27
N SER A 6 -44.29 25.29 -30.24
CA SER A 6 -45.03 24.97 -29.01
C SER A 6 -44.85 23.52 -28.52
N ASN A 7 -44.22 22.66 -29.32
CA ASN A 7 -44.00 21.27 -28.99
C ASN A 7 -42.73 21.15 -28.13
N GLN A 8 -42.88 20.61 -26.89
CA GLN A 8 -41.77 20.42 -25.95
C GLN A 8 -41.83 18.99 -25.44
N LYS A 9 -40.70 18.26 -25.61
CA LYS A 9 -40.54 16.93 -25.07
C LYS A 9 -39.31 16.84 -24.18
N ARG A 10 -39.46 16.17 -23.05
CA ARG A 10 -38.37 15.91 -22.10
C ARG A 10 -37.83 14.50 -22.29
N TYR A 11 -36.53 14.41 -22.23
CA TYR A 11 -35.77 13.16 -22.22
C TYR A 11 -34.78 13.25 -21.06
N TYR A 12 -34.39 12.11 -20.56
CA TYR A 12 -33.37 12.02 -19.51
C TYR A 12 -32.13 11.34 -20.07
N THR A 13 -30.97 11.77 -19.64
CA THR A 13 -29.71 11.10 -19.99
C THR A 13 -29.61 9.76 -19.28
N ASP A 14 -28.90 8.82 -19.89
CA ASP A 14 -28.41 7.62 -19.23
C ASP A 14 -27.27 7.95 -18.26
N ALA A 15 -26.68 6.90 -17.64
CA ALA A 15 -25.57 7.03 -16.70
C ALA A 15 -24.31 7.65 -17.33
N ASP A 16 -24.13 7.54 -18.64
CA ASP A 16 -23.03 8.12 -19.40
C ASP A 16 -23.30 9.55 -19.87
N GLY A 17 -24.44 10.13 -19.47
CA GLY A 17 -24.86 11.46 -19.88
C GLY A 17 -25.39 11.51 -21.31
N ARG A 18 -25.65 10.37 -21.95
CA ARG A 18 -26.17 10.28 -23.32
C ARG A 18 -27.68 10.27 -23.33
N ILE A 19 -28.24 10.78 -24.42
CA ILE A 19 -29.67 10.83 -24.64
C ILE A 19 -29.97 10.39 -26.06
N THR A 20 -30.93 9.49 -26.24
CA THR A 20 -31.42 9.09 -27.54
C THR A 20 -32.81 9.67 -27.72
N VAL A 21 -32.96 10.56 -28.71
CA VAL A 21 -34.25 11.15 -29.05
C VAL A 21 -34.90 10.28 -30.13
N THR A 22 -36.00 9.60 -29.76
CA THR A 22 -36.71 8.67 -30.65
C THR A 22 -37.85 9.33 -31.46
N ASP A 23 -38.22 10.56 -31.06
CA ASP A 23 -39.28 11.29 -31.73
C ASP A 23 -38.77 11.93 -33.02
N LYS A 24 -39.65 11.96 -34.03
CA LYS A 24 -39.37 12.67 -35.31
C LYS A 24 -39.81 14.11 -35.21
N PHE A 25 -38.87 15.01 -35.50
CA PHE A 25 -39.12 16.44 -35.63
C PHE A 25 -38.94 16.85 -37.10
N ILE A 26 -39.74 17.80 -37.57
CA ILE A 26 -39.70 18.30 -38.96
C ILE A 26 -39.12 19.72 -38.93
N GLY A 27 -37.89 19.87 -39.40
CA GLY A 27 -37.19 21.15 -39.41
C GLY A 27 -36.37 21.43 -38.16
N PRO A 28 -35.86 22.65 -37.96
CA PRO A 28 -34.98 23.00 -36.87
C PRO A 28 -35.61 22.82 -35.51
N VAL A 29 -34.83 22.29 -34.57
CA VAL A 29 -35.19 22.12 -33.16
C VAL A 29 -34.22 22.87 -32.27
N ASP A 30 -34.70 23.29 -31.13
CA ASP A 30 -33.87 23.79 -30.04
C ASP A 30 -33.70 22.71 -28.96
N TYR A 31 -32.50 22.56 -28.48
CA TYR A 31 -32.22 21.71 -27.34
C TYR A 31 -32.03 22.56 -26.08
N GLN A 32 -32.72 22.22 -25.01
CA GLN A 32 -32.45 22.76 -23.70
C GLN A 32 -31.95 21.66 -22.78
N VAL A 33 -30.71 21.81 -22.32
CA VAL A 33 -30.14 20.96 -21.26
C VAL A 33 -30.59 21.53 -19.93
N GLY A 34 -31.37 20.75 -19.18
CA GLY A 34 -31.77 21.11 -17.82
C GLY A 34 -30.95 20.30 -16.79
N TRP A 35 -30.79 20.90 -15.65
CA TRP A 35 -30.00 20.36 -14.53
C TRP A 35 -30.92 19.96 -13.37
N ASP A 36 -31.96 19.18 -13.67
CA ASP A 36 -33.01 18.82 -12.72
C ASP A 36 -33.03 17.30 -12.53
N SER A 37 -33.51 16.85 -11.38
CA SER A 37 -33.85 15.46 -11.08
C SER A 37 -35.20 15.37 -10.40
N GLU A 38 -35.60 14.17 -9.96
CA GLU A 38 -36.78 13.98 -9.09
C GLU A 38 -36.57 14.54 -7.66
N HIS A 39 -35.31 14.72 -7.25
CA HIS A 39 -34.94 15.17 -5.91
C HIS A 39 -34.65 16.66 -5.83
N PHE A 40 -34.26 17.31 -6.92
CA PHE A 40 -33.89 18.71 -6.94
C PHE A 40 -34.18 19.41 -8.27
N VAL A 41 -34.35 20.74 -8.20
CA VAL A 41 -34.51 21.61 -9.36
C VAL A 41 -33.59 22.79 -9.22
N ILE A 42 -32.72 23.01 -10.21
CA ILE A 42 -31.86 24.18 -10.29
C ILE A 42 -32.62 25.35 -10.92
N ARG A 43 -32.67 26.47 -10.20
CA ARG A 43 -33.40 27.69 -10.56
C ARG A 43 -32.45 28.81 -10.91
N GLN A 44 -32.98 29.80 -11.67
CA GLN A 44 -32.24 31.00 -12.00
C GLN A 44 -32.36 32.04 -10.90
N GLY A 45 -31.33 32.11 -10.03
CA GLY A 45 -31.37 32.97 -8.85
C GLY A 45 -32.58 32.65 -7.97
N ASN A 46 -33.23 33.67 -7.45
CA ASN A 46 -34.43 33.57 -6.62
C ASN A 46 -35.74 33.44 -7.40
N THR A 47 -35.67 33.19 -8.70
CA THR A 47 -36.86 33.03 -9.53
C THR A 47 -37.31 31.57 -9.59
N TRP A 48 -38.57 31.34 -9.98
CA TRP A 48 -39.08 29.99 -10.24
C TRP A 48 -38.74 29.46 -11.63
N THR A 49 -37.99 30.26 -12.43
CA THR A 49 -37.50 29.83 -13.75
C THR A 49 -36.42 28.78 -13.62
N ARG A 50 -36.57 27.65 -14.31
CA ARG A 50 -35.57 26.62 -14.35
C ARG A 50 -34.32 27.10 -15.07
N ARG A 51 -33.16 26.75 -14.53
CA ARG A 51 -31.88 27.01 -15.19
C ARG A 51 -31.63 25.94 -16.25
N GLY A 52 -31.11 26.35 -17.41
CA GLY A 52 -30.73 25.41 -18.46
C GLY A 52 -29.91 26.12 -19.54
N SER A 53 -29.15 25.34 -20.28
CA SER A 53 -28.36 25.81 -21.43
C SER A 53 -29.13 25.53 -22.74
N TRP A 54 -29.12 26.47 -23.66
CA TRP A 54 -29.82 26.34 -24.92
C TRP A 54 -28.86 26.17 -26.10
N CYS A 55 -29.15 25.19 -26.96
CA CYS A 55 -28.58 25.04 -28.30
C CYS A 55 -29.72 25.21 -29.29
N LYS A 56 -29.64 26.20 -30.17
CA LYS A 56 -30.77 26.61 -31.02
C LYS A 56 -30.55 26.27 -32.49
N GLY A 57 -31.65 26.00 -33.19
CA GLY A 57 -31.70 25.93 -34.63
C GLY A 57 -31.02 24.72 -35.27
N HIS A 58 -30.97 23.57 -34.58
CA HIS A 58 -30.35 22.36 -35.11
C HIS A 58 -31.32 21.60 -36.04
N THR A 59 -30.84 21.31 -37.26
CA THR A 59 -31.57 20.50 -38.25
C THR A 59 -31.12 19.05 -38.28
N GLU A 60 -29.94 18.75 -37.70
CA GLU A 60 -29.34 17.44 -37.57
C GLU A 60 -29.32 17.02 -36.10
N PRO A 61 -29.23 15.71 -35.82
CA PRO A 61 -28.99 15.24 -34.46
C PRO A 61 -27.79 15.94 -33.84
N LEU A 62 -27.96 16.42 -32.62
CA LEU A 62 -26.88 17.06 -31.87
C LEU A 62 -25.96 15.97 -31.31
N ASP A 63 -24.95 15.60 -32.08
CA ASP A 63 -23.86 14.75 -31.63
C ASP A 63 -22.69 15.65 -31.19
N THR A 64 -22.82 16.22 -30.00
CA THR A 64 -21.77 17.06 -29.45
C THR A 64 -21.63 16.84 -27.94
N VAL A 65 -20.41 16.78 -27.52
CA VAL A 65 -20.09 16.96 -26.11
C VAL A 65 -20.30 18.43 -25.83
N LEU A 66 -21.30 18.78 -25.04
CA LEU A 66 -21.49 20.14 -24.53
C LEU A 66 -20.33 20.45 -23.56
N THR A 67 -19.15 20.66 -24.14
CA THR A 67 -18.04 21.24 -23.40
C THR A 67 -18.41 22.67 -23.14
N SER A 68 -18.62 22.99 -21.90
CA SER A 68 -18.92 24.32 -21.45
C SER A 68 -17.83 25.29 -21.91
N GLN A 69 -18.21 26.27 -22.72
CA GLN A 69 -17.35 27.40 -23.05
C GLN A 69 -17.55 28.58 -22.08
N CYS A 70 -18.51 28.49 -21.16
CA CYS A 70 -18.71 29.52 -20.15
C CYS A 70 -18.58 28.90 -18.75
N GLY A 71 -17.96 29.62 -17.83
CA GLY A 71 -17.74 29.18 -16.45
C GLY A 71 -19.02 28.83 -15.70
N LEU A 72 -20.17 29.37 -16.09
CA LEU A 72 -21.47 29.05 -15.52
C LEU A 72 -21.83 27.56 -15.70
N ASP A 73 -21.60 27.00 -16.89
CA ASP A 73 -21.94 25.59 -17.14
C ASP A 73 -21.04 24.63 -16.35
N TYR A 74 -19.76 24.98 -16.14
CA TYR A 74 -18.88 24.23 -15.23
C TYR A 74 -19.38 24.28 -13.78
N PHE A 75 -19.85 25.45 -13.34
CA PHE A 75 -20.45 25.62 -12.03
C PHE A 75 -21.71 24.77 -11.90
N LEU A 76 -22.60 24.82 -12.90
CA LEU A 76 -23.82 24.01 -12.92
C LEU A 76 -23.53 22.50 -12.91
N ALA A 77 -22.55 22.07 -13.70
CA ALA A 77 -22.13 20.67 -13.75
C ALA A 77 -21.58 20.19 -12.38
N GLY A 78 -20.74 20.98 -11.73
CA GLY A 78 -20.23 20.68 -10.40
C GLY A 78 -21.36 20.57 -9.35
N SER A 79 -22.26 21.57 -9.33
CA SER A 79 -23.40 21.56 -8.41
C SER A 79 -24.35 20.39 -8.68
N HIS A 80 -24.64 20.09 -9.96
CA HIS A 80 -25.46 18.94 -10.34
C HIS A 80 -24.82 17.61 -9.92
N ARG A 81 -23.51 17.45 -10.13
CA ARG A 81 -22.79 16.24 -9.70
C ARG A 81 -22.88 16.02 -8.19
N ALA A 82 -22.71 17.11 -7.41
CA ALA A 82 -22.84 17.05 -5.96
C ALA A 82 -24.25 16.64 -5.53
N LEU A 83 -25.28 17.26 -6.10
CA LEU A 83 -26.68 16.96 -5.82
C LEU A 83 -27.03 15.52 -6.19
N THR A 84 -26.59 15.06 -7.35
CA THR A 84 -26.80 13.68 -7.78
C THR A 84 -26.16 12.70 -6.79
N ALA A 85 -24.88 12.90 -6.43
CA ALA A 85 -24.21 12.05 -5.46
C ALA A 85 -24.92 12.04 -4.08
N TYR A 86 -25.34 13.22 -3.62
CA TYR A 86 -26.02 13.33 -2.33
C TYR A 86 -27.32 12.53 -2.29
N TYR A 87 -28.16 12.60 -3.34
CA TYR A 87 -29.47 11.98 -3.35
C TYR A 87 -29.49 10.53 -3.86
N THR A 88 -28.67 10.20 -4.84
CA THR A 88 -28.75 8.91 -5.57
C THR A 88 -27.61 7.93 -5.27
N GLU A 89 -26.52 8.42 -4.64
CA GLU A 89 -25.33 7.61 -4.36
C GLU A 89 -25.05 7.57 -2.84
N PRO A 90 -25.97 7.03 -2.01
CA PRO A 90 -25.84 7.10 -0.54
C PRO A 90 -24.61 6.38 0.02
N ASN A 91 -24.06 5.44 -0.74
CA ASN A 91 -22.89 4.65 -0.31
C ASN A 91 -21.58 5.44 -0.26
N HIS A 92 -21.51 6.62 -0.88
CA HIS A 92 -20.33 7.49 -0.78
C HIS A 92 -20.15 8.06 0.62
N VAL A 93 -21.26 8.38 1.31
CA VAL A 93 -21.23 8.82 2.71
C VAL A 93 -22.35 8.08 3.46
N PRO A 94 -22.07 6.84 3.88
CA PRO A 94 -23.06 6.03 4.58
C PRO A 94 -23.42 6.64 5.92
N GLY A 95 -24.67 6.46 6.32
CA GLY A 95 -25.21 6.94 7.60
C GLY A 95 -25.62 8.42 7.62
N LEU A 96 -25.28 9.22 6.60
CA LEU A 96 -25.73 10.62 6.53
C LEU A 96 -27.26 10.69 6.31
N VAL A 97 -27.96 11.43 7.16
CA VAL A 97 -29.38 11.72 6.97
C VAL A 97 -29.55 12.74 5.85
N ARG A 98 -30.44 12.44 4.89
CA ARG A 98 -30.68 13.26 3.69
C ARG A 98 -32.10 13.75 3.65
N GLU A 99 -32.30 14.99 3.22
CA GLU A 99 -33.63 15.52 2.96
C GLU A 99 -34.31 14.70 1.84
N GLN A 100 -35.57 14.32 2.05
CA GLN A 100 -36.35 13.53 1.09
C GLN A 100 -37.28 14.41 0.22
N LYS A 101 -37.35 15.70 0.53
CA LYS A 101 -38.22 16.63 -0.22
C LYS A 101 -37.48 17.21 -1.41
N LEU A 102 -38.25 17.56 -2.44
CA LEU A 102 -37.74 18.27 -3.61
C LEU A 102 -37.07 19.58 -3.20
N LEU A 103 -35.74 19.67 -3.41
CA LEU A 103 -34.97 20.86 -3.08
C LEU A 103 -34.94 21.81 -4.28
N ASN A 104 -35.32 23.08 -4.07
CA ASN A 104 -35.12 24.16 -5.02
C ASN A 104 -33.83 24.89 -4.72
N ILE A 105 -32.98 25.01 -5.73
CA ILE A 105 -31.64 25.58 -5.60
C ILE A 105 -31.53 26.78 -6.54
N GLY A 106 -31.31 27.95 -5.97
CA GLY A 106 -31.10 29.18 -6.70
C GLY A 106 -29.63 29.36 -7.10
N ILE A 107 -29.32 29.34 -8.38
CA ILE A 107 -27.99 29.71 -8.90
C ILE A 107 -28.01 31.14 -9.38
N VAL A 108 -27.26 32.00 -8.72
CA VAL A 108 -27.12 33.42 -9.01
C VAL A 108 -25.89 33.66 -9.89
N ASP A 109 -26.10 34.04 -11.15
CA ASP A 109 -25.02 34.35 -12.10
C ASP A 109 -24.50 35.78 -11.91
N LYS A 110 -24.00 36.05 -10.71
CA LYS A 110 -23.41 37.33 -10.33
C LYS A 110 -22.29 37.10 -9.32
N GLU A 111 -21.50 38.13 -9.11
CA GLU A 111 -20.51 38.15 -8.02
C GLU A 111 -21.22 38.03 -6.67
N THR A 112 -20.62 37.23 -5.79
CA THR A 112 -21.12 37.16 -4.41
C THR A 112 -20.91 38.50 -3.72
N PRO A 113 -21.94 39.10 -3.10
CA PRO A 113 -21.78 40.31 -2.30
C PRO A 113 -21.18 40.02 -0.92
N PHE A 114 -20.98 38.74 -0.58
CA PHE A 114 -20.56 38.26 0.72
C PHE A 114 -19.20 37.56 0.65
N LYS A 115 -18.68 37.18 1.82
CA LYS A 115 -17.46 36.36 1.92
C LYS A 115 -17.69 34.87 1.61
N TRP A 116 -18.93 34.44 1.45
CA TRP A 116 -19.36 33.07 1.21
C TRP A 116 -19.98 32.92 -0.19
N GLU A 117 -19.89 31.74 -0.75
CA GLU A 117 -20.31 31.41 -2.12
C GLU A 117 -21.69 30.76 -2.20
N GLY A 118 -22.13 30.15 -1.09
CA GLY A 118 -23.44 29.54 -0.93
C GLY A 118 -24.08 29.89 0.39
N ARG A 119 -25.36 29.60 0.53
CA ARG A 119 -26.06 29.62 1.82
C ARG A 119 -27.25 28.69 1.83
N TYR A 120 -27.52 28.08 2.95
CA TYR A 120 -28.72 27.35 3.24
C TYR A 120 -29.49 28.03 4.35
N VAL A 121 -30.67 28.60 4.04
CA VAL A 121 -31.53 29.27 4.99
C VAL A 121 -32.98 28.88 4.75
N PRO A 122 -33.44 27.76 5.29
CA PRO A 122 -34.77 27.19 5.01
C PRO A 122 -35.93 28.11 5.46
N ILE A 123 -35.70 28.93 6.47
CA ILE A 123 -36.72 29.85 7.02
C ILE A 123 -37.06 30.97 6.01
N LEU A 124 -36.11 31.38 5.19
CA LEU A 124 -36.32 32.46 4.24
C LEU A 124 -37.25 32.05 3.07
N THR A 125 -37.32 30.78 2.74
CA THR A 125 -38.23 30.27 1.69
C THR A 125 -39.69 30.56 2.02
N ALA A 126 -40.06 30.48 3.30
CA ALA A 126 -41.43 30.74 3.76
C ALA A 126 -41.77 32.23 3.91
N VAL A 127 -40.73 33.06 4.15
CA VAL A 127 -40.95 34.48 4.54
C VAL A 127 -40.73 35.45 3.37
N ILE A 128 -39.69 35.24 2.54
CA ILE A 128 -39.29 36.18 1.50
C ILE A 128 -39.26 35.58 0.07
N GLY A 129 -39.71 34.33 -0.09
CA GLY A 129 -39.78 33.64 -1.39
C GLY A 129 -38.43 33.26 -2.00
N GLU A 130 -37.36 33.33 -1.22
CA GLU A 130 -36.04 32.83 -1.68
C GLU A 130 -35.98 31.32 -1.60
N HIS A 131 -35.10 30.72 -2.42
CA HIS A 131 -34.82 29.30 -2.35
C HIS A 131 -34.02 28.98 -1.08
N ALA A 132 -34.31 27.84 -0.46
CA ALA A 132 -33.63 27.42 0.78
C ALA A 132 -32.10 27.31 0.59
N LEU A 133 -31.67 26.83 -0.58
CA LEU A 133 -30.27 26.81 -0.96
C LEU A 133 -30.03 27.81 -2.10
N THR A 134 -29.12 28.76 -1.90
CA THR A 134 -28.74 29.76 -2.89
C THR A 134 -27.23 29.77 -3.05
N MET A 135 -26.74 29.74 -4.29
CA MET A 135 -25.33 29.73 -4.62
C MET A 135 -24.98 30.81 -5.64
N TYR A 136 -23.79 31.38 -5.51
CA TYR A 136 -23.27 32.41 -6.42
C TYR A 136 -22.22 31.77 -7.34
N ALA A 137 -22.41 31.89 -8.65
CA ALA A 137 -21.52 31.28 -9.63
C ALA A 137 -20.18 32.01 -9.81
N LYS A 138 -20.08 33.25 -9.33
CA LYS A 138 -18.87 34.08 -9.46
C LYS A 138 -18.31 34.50 -8.11
N SER A 139 -17.00 34.50 -8.00
CA SER A 139 -16.28 35.04 -6.86
C SER A 139 -16.46 36.56 -6.72
N ARG A 140 -16.03 37.11 -5.59
CA ARG A 140 -16.05 38.59 -5.35
C ARG A 140 -15.22 39.40 -6.35
N VAL A 141 -14.27 38.76 -7.02
CA VAL A 141 -13.42 39.39 -8.05
C VAL A 141 -13.91 39.14 -9.49
N GLY A 142 -15.11 38.58 -9.67
CA GLY A 142 -15.81 38.45 -10.92
C GLY A 142 -15.53 37.18 -11.74
N GLY A 143 -14.59 36.34 -11.34
CA GLY A 143 -14.33 35.06 -11.99
C GLY A 143 -15.35 33.98 -11.60
N TYR A 144 -15.72 33.11 -12.55
CA TYR A 144 -16.54 31.94 -12.23
C TYR A 144 -15.75 30.94 -11.38
N HIS A 145 -16.44 30.35 -10.40
CA HIS A 145 -15.91 29.24 -9.65
C HIS A 145 -15.74 28.00 -10.53
N SER A 146 -14.73 27.20 -10.25
CA SER A 146 -14.53 25.91 -10.92
C SER A 146 -15.65 24.93 -10.58
N SER A 147 -15.84 23.89 -11.40
CA SER A 147 -16.78 22.81 -11.09
C SER A 147 -16.44 22.10 -9.77
N LYS A 148 -15.15 22.01 -9.43
CA LYS A 148 -14.64 21.48 -8.16
C LYS A 148 -15.11 22.35 -6.98
N SER A 149 -14.90 23.65 -7.03
CA SER A 149 -15.37 24.60 -6.01
C SER A 149 -16.88 24.58 -5.89
N ALA A 150 -17.61 24.58 -7.03
CA ALA A 150 -19.07 24.48 -7.03
C ALA A 150 -19.56 23.19 -6.36
N MET A 151 -18.90 22.08 -6.59
CA MET A 151 -19.23 20.80 -5.96
C MET A 151 -18.98 20.83 -4.46
N GLN A 152 -17.83 21.35 -4.02
CA GLN A 152 -17.47 21.51 -2.62
C GLN A 152 -18.49 22.39 -1.90
N THR A 153 -18.78 23.59 -2.43
CA THR A 153 -19.77 24.52 -1.85
C THR A 153 -21.16 23.89 -1.80
N THR A 154 -21.56 23.14 -2.85
CA THR A 154 -22.87 22.46 -2.86
C THR A 154 -22.97 21.43 -1.75
N PHE A 155 -21.94 20.59 -1.54
CA PHE A 155 -21.95 19.63 -0.43
C PHE A 155 -21.94 20.28 0.93
N HIS A 156 -21.24 21.41 1.07
CA HIS A 156 -21.28 22.20 2.30
C HIS A 156 -22.70 22.66 2.62
N GLU A 157 -23.40 23.26 1.69
CA GLU A 157 -24.79 23.71 1.88
C GLU A 157 -25.76 22.54 2.10
N LEU A 158 -25.51 21.39 1.48
CA LEU A 158 -26.26 20.16 1.75
C LEU A 158 -25.99 19.59 3.16
N GLY A 159 -24.83 19.87 3.73
CA GLY A 159 -24.53 19.60 5.14
C GLY A 159 -25.48 20.37 6.06
N HIS A 160 -25.69 21.66 5.81
CA HIS A 160 -26.69 22.46 6.51
C HIS A 160 -28.13 21.94 6.30
N ALA A 161 -28.45 21.52 5.07
CA ALA A 161 -29.75 20.95 4.74
C ALA A 161 -30.00 19.64 5.51
N SER A 162 -28.99 18.77 5.62
CA SER A 162 -29.08 17.52 6.38
C SER A 162 -29.36 17.78 7.87
N HIS A 163 -28.69 18.76 8.45
CA HIS A 163 -28.89 19.17 9.84
C HIS A 163 -30.30 19.67 10.06
N TYR A 164 -30.75 20.66 9.27
CA TYR A 164 -32.10 21.18 9.36
C TYR A 164 -33.20 20.13 9.19
N TYR A 165 -33.02 19.24 8.22
CA TYR A 165 -33.98 18.17 7.96
C TYR A 165 -34.12 17.21 9.15
N LYS A 166 -33.00 16.88 9.79
CA LYS A 166 -32.99 15.97 10.93
C LYS A 166 -33.50 16.64 12.22
N ASP A 167 -33.06 17.87 12.48
CA ASP A 167 -33.39 18.62 13.67
C ASP A 167 -33.48 20.12 13.38
N ALA A 168 -34.66 20.53 12.89
CA ALA A 168 -34.92 21.93 12.57
C ALA A 168 -34.86 22.84 13.82
N GLY A 169 -35.14 22.30 15.01
CA GLY A 169 -35.08 23.04 16.28
C GLY A 169 -33.65 23.37 16.67
N SER A 170 -32.77 22.37 16.68
CA SER A 170 -31.34 22.56 16.96
C SER A 170 -30.69 23.46 15.92
N TYR A 171 -30.93 23.22 14.60
CA TYR A 171 -30.42 24.08 13.54
C TYR A 171 -30.82 25.56 13.76
N SER A 172 -32.10 25.81 14.00
CA SER A 172 -32.62 27.18 14.20
C SER A 172 -32.04 27.83 15.45
N ALA A 173 -31.90 27.07 16.54
CA ALA A 173 -31.29 27.55 17.77
C ALA A 173 -29.81 27.91 17.55
N MET A 174 -29.03 27.05 16.96
CA MET A 174 -27.62 27.32 16.64
C MET A 174 -27.46 28.54 15.73
N TYR A 175 -28.31 28.68 14.72
CA TYR A 175 -28.31 29.83 13.81
C TYR A 175 -28.64 31.16 14.53
N LEU A 176 -29.68 31.17 15.37
CA LEU A 176 -30.12 32.33 16.08
C LEU A 176 -29.17 32.78 17.22
N PHE A 177 -28.53 31.82 17.88
CA PHE A 177 -27.60 32.09 18.99
C PHE A 177 -26.15 32.26 18.56
N GLY A 178 -25.88 32.36 17.25
CA GLY A 178 -24.54 32.63 16.70
C GLY A 178 -23.53 31.50 16.86
N ARG A 179 -23.98 30.25 16.97
CA ARG A 179 -23.13 29.06 17.09
C ARG A 179 -22.62 28.62 15.73
N ARG A 180 -21.99 29.54 15.04
CA ARG A 180 -21.58 29.38 13.68
C ARG A 180 -20.51 28.32 13.54
N LYS A 181 -19.56 28.24 14.47
CA LYS A 181 -18.46 27.27 14.43
C LYS A 181 -18.97 25.82 14.33
N ASP A 182 -19.97 25.46 15.11
CA ASP A 182 -20.51 24.09 15.15
C ASP A 182 -21.17 23.72 13.83
N MET A 183 -22.03 24.63 13.32
CA MET A 183 -22.76 24.43 12.08
C MET A 183 -21.85 24.37 10.84
N GLU A 184 -20.89 25.30 10.75
CA GLU A 184 -19.97 25.37 9.62
C GLU A 184 -18.99 24.19 9.64
N SER A 185 -18.51 23.77 10.82
CA SER A 185 -17.64 22.59 10.94
C SER A 185 -18.36 21.28 10.55
N TRP A 186 -19.65 21.17 10.88
CA TRP A 186 -20.47 20.04 10.40
C TRP A 186 -20.61 20.07 8.88
N ALA A 187 -21.02 21.21 8.32
CA ALA A 187 -21.22 21.36 6.87
C ALA A 187 -19.93 21.12 6.08
N GLU A 188 -18.81 21.62 6.60
CA GLU A 188 -17.47 21.38 6.02
C GLU A 188 -17.10 19.90 6.07
N GLY A 189 -17.43 19.21 7.15
CA GLY A 189 -17.22 17.78 7.26
C GLY A 189 -18.04 16.96 6.26
N VAL A 190 -19.26 17.34 5.97
CA VAL A 190 -20.08 16.71 4.93
C VAL A 190 -19.44 16.94 3.55
N SER A 191 -18.97 18.16 3.28
CA SER A 191 -18.23 18.49 2.06
C SER A 191 -16.96 17.64 1.91
N TYR A 192 -16.17 17.56 2.96
CA TYR A 192 -14.97 16.72 3.00
C TYR A 192 -15.28 15.26 2.66
N ALA A 193 -16.24 14.66 3.35
CA ALA A 193 -16.58 13.24 3.18
C ALA A 193 -17.01 12.91 1.74
N TYR A 194 -17.82 13.76 1.13
CA TYR A 194 -18.24 13.56 -0.26
C TYR A 194 -17.11 13.82 -1.27
N CYS A 195 -16.37 14.92 -1.11
CA CYS A 195 -15.30 15.27 -2.04
C CYS A 195 -14.19 14.22 -2.06
N THR A 196 -13.80 13.69 -0.92
CA THR A 196 -12.78 12.63 -0.84
C THR A 196 -13.28 11.30 -1.36
N ALA A 197 -14.54 10.95 -1.15
CA ALA A 197 -15.15 9.73 -1.69
C ALA A 197 -15.27 9.75 -3.23
N LEU A 198 -15.59 10.92 -3.80
CA LEU A 198 -15.77 11.08 -5.24
C LEU A 198 -14.46 11.33 -6.00
N MET A 199 -13.47 11.87 -5.35
CA MET A 199 -12.19 12.29 -5.93
C MET A 199 -11.04 11.91 -4.97
N PRO A 200 -10.60 10.65 -4.93
CA PRO A 200 -9.57 10.20 -3.99
C PRO A 200 -8.23 10.95 -4.07
N ALA A 201 -7.91 11.56 -5.24
CA ALA A 201 -6.74 12.40 -5.43
C ALA A 201 -7.00 13.90 -5.11
N TYR A 202 -8.16 14.21 -4.52
CA TYR A 202 -8.54 15.57 -4.18
C TYR A 202 -7.85 16.01 -2.90
N GLU A 203 -6.97 16.98 -3.00
CA GLU A 203 -6.49 17.72 -1.86
C GLU A 203 -7.59 18.69 -1.41
N TRP A 204 -8.15 18.41 -0.26
CA TRP A 204 -9.18 19.24 0.32
C TRP A 204 -8.53 20.38 1.12
N GLU A 205 -8.89 21.61 0.78
CA GLU A 205 -8.41 22.80 1.47
C GLU A 205 -9.58 23.39 2.28
N PRO A 206 -9.47 23.46 3.61
CA PRO A 206 -10.49 24.09 4.43
C PRO A 206 -10.54 25.60 4.18
N SER A 207 -11.69 26.20 4.49
CA SER A 207 -11.83 27.66 4.49
C SER A 207 -10.87 28.31 5.49
N SER A 208 -10.37 29.51 5.16
CA SER A 208 -9.57 30.33 6.09
C SER A 208 -10.38 31.00 7.21
N ASP A 209 -11.70 30.91 7.20
CA ASP A 209 -12.57 31.44 8.25
C ASP A 209 -12.48 30.51 9.47
N PRO A 210 -12.22 31.03 10.69
CA PRO A 210 -12.03 30.22 11.91
C PRO A 210 -13.28 29.45 12.35
N ASN A 211 -14.45 29.73 11.78
CA ASN A 211 -15.64 28.93 12.00
C ASN A 211 -15.67 27.62 11.22
N TYR A 212 -14.87 27.52 10.16
CA TYR A 212 -14.76 26.32 9.34
C TYR A 212 -13.58 25.49 9.84
N THR A 213 -13.87 24.40 10.51
CA THR A 213 -12.81 23.57 11.11
C THR A 213 -12.76 22.19 10.48
N ARG A 214 -11.62 21.53 10.62
CA ARG A 214 -11.41 20.14 10.15
C ARG A 214 -11.94 19.09 11.16
N LEU A 215 -12.80 19.47 12.11
CA LEU A 215 -13.24 18.59 13.21
C LEU A 215 -13.79 17.25 12.70
N VAL A 216 -14.71 17.27 11.75
CA VAL A 216 -15.34 16.04 11.23
C VAL A 216 -14.33 15.18 10.47
N GLU A 217 -13.44 15.79 9.70
CA GLU A 217 -12.31 15.10 9.06
C GLU A 217 -11.45 14.38 10.12
N CYS A 218 -11.04 15.11 11.17
CA CYS A 218 -10.24 14.54 12.25
C CYS A 218 -10.94 13.34 12.91
N LEU A 219 -12.25 13.46 13.17
CA LEU A 219 -13.02 12.36 13.75
C LEU A 219 -13.12 11.16 12.80
N LEU A 220 -13.39 11.39 11.51
CA LEU A 220 -13.44 10.31 10.50
C LEU A 220 -12.09 9.59 10.38
N LEU A 221 -10.99 10.33 10.32
CA LEU A 221 -9.63 9.76 10.30
C LEU A 221 -9.33 8.92 11.53
N ASN A 222 -9.93 9.29 12.67
CA ASN A 222 -9.75 8.61 13.95
C ASN A 222 -10.83 7.54 14.24
N GLY A 223 -11.49 7.03 13.19
CA GLY A 223 -12.32 5.83 13.22
C GLY A 223 -13.77 6.05 13.60
N PHE A 224 -14.23 7.30 13.74
CA PHE A 224 -15.64 7.57 13.86
C PHE A 224 -16.33 7.45 12.49
N THR A 225 -17.54 6.94 12.46
CA THR A 225 -18.36 6.94 11.26
C THR A 225 -19.15 8.24 11.14
N MET A 226 -19.55 8.61 9.92
CA MET A 226 -20.42 9.77 9.70
C MET A 226 -21.73 9.65 10.51
N GLU A 227 -22.28 8.45 10.65
CA GLU A 227 -23.48 8.19 11.45
C GLU A 227 -23.26 8.52 12.94
N GLN A 228 -22.13 8.09 13.50
CA GLN A 228 -21.79 8.38 14.90
C GLN A 228 -21.61 9.88 15.13
N ILE A 229 -20.84 10.54 14.28
CA ILE A 229 -20.58 11.99 14.38
C ILE A 229 -21.87 12.77 14.26
N GLN A 230 -22.71 12.43 13.28
CA GLN A 230 -24.01 13.04 13.04
C GLN A 230 -24.96 12.88 14.24
N TYR A 231 -25.03 11.65 14.79
CA TYR A 231 -25.88 11.36 15.94
C TYR A 231 -25.52 12.24 17.16
N ASP A 232 -24.23 12.40 17.43
CA ASP A 232 -23.76 13.19 18.53
C ASP A 232 -23.90 14.70 18.25
N PHE A 233 -23.65 15.14 17.02
CA PHE A 233 -23.86 16.53 16.61
C PHE A 233 -25.31 16.98 16.76
N TYR A 234 -26.27 16.22 16.21
CA TYR A 234 -27.68 16.60 16.26
C TYR A 234 -28.28 16.57 17.68
N GLY A 235 -27.70 15.78 18.55
CA GLY A 235 -28.11 15.79 19.98
C GLY A 235 -27.39 16.82 20.82
N SER A 236 -26.61 17.74 20.22
CA SER A 236 -25.80 18.71 20.94
C SER A 236 -26.36 20.12 20.81
N ASP A 237 -26.23 20.89 21.89
CA ASP A 237 -26.64 22.28 21.91
C ASP A 237 -25.49 23.24 21.60
N ASP A 238 -24.24 22.80 21.80
CA ASP A 238 -23.01 23.56 21.57
C ASP A 238 -21.78 22.69 21.39
N TRP A 239 -20.64 23.33 21.08
CA TRP A 239 -19.34 22.70 20.87
C TRP A 239 -18.90 21.79 22.02
N GLY A 240 -19.03 22.27 23.26
CA GLY A 240 -18.67 21.50 24.45
C GLY A 240 -19.60 20.31 24.70
N HIS A 241 -20.91 20.49 24.40
CA HIS A 241 -21.85 19.37 24.45
C HIS A 241 -21.57 18.32 23.35
N TRP A 242 -21.27 18.75 22.14
CA TRP A 242 -20.83 17.83 21.06
C TRP A 242 -19.58 17.04 21.47
N GLN A 243 -18.54 17.74 21.97
CA GLN A 243 -17.33 17.11 22.50
C GLN A 243 -17.66 16.08 23.61
N SER A 244 -18.53 16.45 24.55
CA SER A 244 -18.91 15.57 25.67
C SER A 244 -19.62 14.29 25.19
N ARG A 245 -20.47 14.39 24.18
CA ARG A 245 -21.17 13.24 23.59
C ARG A 245 -20.20 12.30 22.86
N ILE A 246 -19.30 12.82 22.02
CA ILE A 246 -18.23 12.04 21.37
C ILE A 246 -17.36 11.33 22.42
N ARG A 247 -16.99 12.00 23.52
CA ARG A 247 -16.22 11.40 24.61
C ARG A 247 -16.98 10.28 25.33
N ALA A 248 -18.27 10.43 25.52
CA ALA A 248 -19.11 9.44 26.21
C ALA A 248 -19.32 8.14 25.44
N ARG A 249 -18.94 8.10 24.15
CA ARG A 249 -19.08 6.89 23.34
C ARG A 249 -18.20 5.76 23.84
N SER A 250 -18.78 4.58 24.02
CA SER A 250 -18.05 3.37 24.41
C SER A 250 -17.37 2.65 23.23
N ASP A 251 -17.79 2.98 22.00
CA ASP A 251 -17.31 2.37 20.74
C ASP A 251 -16.23 3.19 20.04
N LYS A 252 -15.75 4.27 20.66
CA LYS A 252 -14.65 5.07 20.11
C LYS A 252 -13.32 4.34 20.18
N GLN A 253 -12.47 4.60 19.19
CA GLN A 253 -11.16 3.95 19.02
C GLN A 253 -10.00 4.78 19.57
N ILE A 254 -10.27 5.99 20.06
CA ILE A 254 -9.27 6.89 20.64
C ILE A 254 -9.65 7.27 22.07
N SER A 255 -8.67 7.69 22.86
CA SER A 255 -8.87 8.11 24.25
C SER A 255 -9.65 9.42 24.36
N ASP A 256 -10.28 9.67 25.54
CA ASP A 256 -10.94 10.93 25.85
C ASP A 256 -10.00 12.13 25.71
N ARG A 257 -8.71 11.93 26.01
CA ARG A 257 -7.68 12.94 25.89
C ARG A 257 -7.47 13.35 24.44
N LEU A 258 -7.42 12.37 23.52
CA LEU A 258 -7.32 12.64 22.09
C LEU A 258 -8.56 13.32 21.51
N VAL A 259 -9.75 12.93 21.97
CA VAL A 259 -10.99 13.64 21.61
C VAL A 259 -10.92 15.11 22.02
N ASN A 260 -10.46 15.41 23.24
CA ASN A 260 -10.28 16.79 23.69
C ASN A 260 -9.30 17.54 22.79
N LEU A 261 -8.16 16.93 22.47
CA LEU A 261 -7.13 17.53 21.64
C LEU A 261 -7.66 17.91 20.24
N ILE A 262 -8.45 17.01 19.61
CA ILE A 262 -9.12 17.27 18.33
C ILE A 262 -10.09 18.46 18.45
N PHE A 263 -10.92 18.51 19.47
CA PHE A 263 -11.90 19.60 19.66
C PHE A 263 -11.25 20.94 19.99
N ASP A 264 -10.15 20.92 20.74
CA ASP A 264 -9.41 22.12 21.10
C ASP A 264 -8.64 22.72 19.91
N ASN A 265 -8.09 21.86 19.03
CA ASN A 265 -7.25 22.25 17.90
C ASN A 265 -7.58 21.44 16.62
N PRO A 266 -8.80 21.54 16.09
CA PRO A 266 -9.25 20.66 14.99
C PRO A 266 -8.53 20.87 13.67
N ASN A 267 -7.81 21.97 13.50
CA ASN A 267 -7.05 22.25 12.27
C ASN A 267 -5.63 21.69 12.30
N ASP A 268 -5.15 21.25 13.48
CA ASP A 268 -3.78 20.76 13.66
C ASP A 268 -3.70 19.23 13.67
N TYR A 269 -4.81 18.53 14.00
CA TYR A 269 -4.83 17.07 14.23
C TYR A 269 -5.59 16.29 13.13
N HIS A 270 -5.38 16.65 11.87
CA HIS A 270 -6.03 16.04 10.69
C HIS A 270 -5.26 14.81 10.17
N PHE A 271 -4.96 13.88 11.05
CA PHE A 271 -4.31 12.60 10.74
C PHE A 271 -4.85 11.49 11.65
N ASP A 272 -4.57 10.25 11.29
CA ASP A 272 -4.98 9.09 12.09
C ASP A 272 -4.08 8.93 13.32
N MET A 273 -4.60 9.27 14.48
CA MET A 273 -3.91 9.14 15.76
C MET A 273 -4.00 7.75 16.39
N ARG A 274 -4.76 6.83 15.80
CA ARG A 274 -4.89 5.43 16.31
C ARG A 274 -3.66 4.61 16.01
N ASP A 275 -2.96 4.98 14.96
CA ASP A 275 -1.82 4.23 14.45
C ASP A 275 -0.84 5.14 13.72
N MET A 276 -0.05 5.88 14.50
CA MET A 276 0.89 6.88 13.96
C MET A 276 2.26 6.31 13.63
N ALA A 277 2.56 5.08 14.06
CA ALA A 277 3.84 4.43 13.80
C ALA A 277 3.68 3.26 12.83
N GLU A 278 4.70 3.01 12.02
CA GLU A 278 4.75 1.88 11.12
C GLU A 278 6.07 1.13 11.21
N VAL A 279 6.02 -0.17 10.95
CA VAL A 279 7.20 -1.01 10.78
C VAL A 279 7.37 -1.32 9.29
N SER A 280 8.63 -1.42 8.85
CA SER A 280 8.95 -1.74 7.46
C SER A 280 8.52 -3.16 7.06
N ASP A 281 8.50 -4.09 8.02
CA ASP A 281 8.07 -5.47 7.83
C ASP A 281 7.62 -6.06 9.17
N THR A 282 6.56 -6.85 9.16
CA THR A 282 6.03 -7.56 10.35
C THR A 282 6.59 -8.97 10.49
N ARG A 283 7.23 -9.50 9.44
CA ARG A 283 7.86 -10.83 9.43
C ARG A 283 9.27 -10.72 8.86
N ILE A 284 10.25 -10.94 9.70
CA ILE A 284 11.67 -10.81 9.34
C ILE A 284 12.44 -12.10 9.64
N ARG A 285 13.64 -12.17 9.10
CA ARG A 285 14.61 -13.21 9.38
C ARG A 285 15.55 -12.78 10.52
N LEU A 286 16.25 -13.73 11.10
CA LEU A 286 17.37 -13.43 12.01
C LEU A 286 18.35 -12.49 11.31
N TYR A 287 18.81 -11.48 12.03
CA TYR A 287 19.71 -10.41 11.58
C TYR A 287 19.13 -9.49 10.51
N GLN A 288 17.90 -9.68 10.04
CA GLN A 288 17.27 -8.74 9.11
C GLN A 288 16.91 -7.45 9.85
N PRO A 289 17.38 -6.28 9.38
CA PRO A 289 16.98 -5.01 9.95
C PRO A 289 15.49 -4.76 9.78
N VAL A 290 14.87 -4.24 10.80
CA VAL A 290 13.50 -3.70 10.76
C VAL A 290 13.53 -2.25 11.21
N ARG A 291 12.75 -1.43 10.52
CA ARG A 291 12.62 -0.01 10.80
C ARG A 291 11.25 0.26 11.41
N LEU A 292 11.25 0.92 12.58
CA LEU A 292 10.06 1.56 13.14
C LEU A 292 10.20 3.06 12.91
N ARG A 293 9.20 3.70 12.32
CA ARG A 293 9.18 5.15 12.06
C ARG A 293 7.77 5.71 12.25
N MET A 294 7.67 7.03 12.36
CA MET A 294 6.40 7.70 12.23
C MET A 294 5.89 7.59 10.79
N LYS A 295 4.57 7.44 10.61
CA LYS A 295 3.93 7.53 9.29
C LYS A 295 4.16 8.92 8.70
N ASP A 296 4.29 8.98 7.39
CA ASP A 296 4.48 10.24 6.69
C ASP A 296 3.36 11.23 7.03
N GLN A 297 3.70 12.52 7.09
CA GLN A 297 2.84 13.66 7.44
C GLN A 297 2.56 13.88 8.93
N THR A 298 3.16 13.14 9.84
CA THR A 298 3.05 13.48 11.26
C THR A 298 4.13 14.49 11.66
N PRO A 299 3.77 15.65 12.23
CA PRO A 299 4.74 16.69 12.59
C PRO A 299 5.48 16.39 13.91
N PHE A 300 5.25 15.22 14.51
CA PHE A 300 5.72 14.88 15.84
C PHE A 300 7.01 14.07 15.81
N SER A 301 7.82 14.29 16.83
CA SER A 301 8.95 13.42 17.15
C SER A 301 8.50 12.29 18.07
N ALA A 302 9.18 11.15 17.95
CA ALA A 302 8.92 10.00 18.82
C ALA A 302 10.18 9.60 19.58
N THR A 303 9.98 9.02 20.75
CA THR A 303 10.97 8.19 21.43
C THR A 303 10.65 6.72 21.15
N TRP A 304 11.70 5.90 21.05
CA TRP A 304 11.59 4.53 20.60
C TRP A 304 12.13 3.58 21.64
N GLU A 305 11.40 2.50 21.89
CA GLU A 305 11.77 1.46 22.87
C GLU A 305 11.53 0.08 22.27
N ILE A 306 12.34 -0.89 22.71
CA ILE A 306 12.14 -2.31 22.46
C ILE A 306 11.62 -2.89 23.76
N THR A 307 10.33 -3.18 23.85
CA THR A 307 9.69 -3.62 25.10
C THR A 307 9.81 -5.11 25.33
N ASP A 308 9.93 -5.91 24.27
CA ASP A 308 10.30 -7.33 24.31
C ASP A 308 11.37 -7.56 23.24
N GLY A 309 12.62 -7.60 23.67
CA GLY A 309 13.77 -7.48 22.78
C GLY A 309 14.97 -8.33 23.14
N THR A 310 14.78 -9.57 23.66
CA THR A 310 15.91 -10.48 23.78
C THR A 310 16.61 -10.66 22.42
N GLY A 311 17.94 -10.55 22.42
CA GLY A 311 18.73 -10.62 21.19
C GLY A 311 18.61 -9.40 20.26
N ALA A 312 18.10 -8.25 20.73
CA ALA A 312 18.03 -7.04 19.92
C ALA A 312 19.38 -6.30 19.85
N THR A 313 19.72 -5.85 18.66
CA THR A 313 20.84 -4.92 18.42
C THR A 313 20.33 -3.67 17.74
N ILE A 314 20.44 -2.52 18.41
CA ILE A 314 20.03 -1.23 17.86
C ILE A 314 21.11 -0.78 16.87
N LEU A 315 20.69 -0.60 15.62
CA LEU A 315 21.56 -0.14 14.53
C LEU A 315 21.52 1.38 14.40
N ASN A 316 20.37 1.99 14.65
CA ASN A 316 20.17 3.44 14.69
C ASN A 316 18.96 3.77 15.57
N ASN A 317 19.08 4.83 16.36
CA ASN A 317 17.98 5.37 17.16
C ASN A 317 18.07 6.89 17.16
N ASN A 318 17.14 7.54 16.49
CA ASN A 318 17.02 8.99 16.45
C ASN A 318 15.54 9.41 16.52
N THR A 319 15.24 10.69 16.52
CA THR A 319 13.88 11.21 16.66
C THR A 319 12.92 10.83 15.52
N SER A 320 13.44 10.41 14.37
CA SER A 320 12.62 10.04 13.19
C SER A 320 12.41 8.55 13.04
N GLN A 321 13.30 7.71 13.57
CA GLN A 321 13.22 6.25 13.42
C GLN A 321 14.07 5.47 14.42
N LEU A 322 13.64 4.22 14.66
CA LEU A 322 14.44 3.14 15.25
C LEU A 322 14.75 2.12 14.16
N LEU A 323 16.03 1.78 14.00
CA LEU A 323 16.48 0.67 13.17
C LEU A 323 17.10 -0.38 14.08
N VAL A 324 16.61 -1.61 14.04
CA VAL A 324 17.03 -2.71 14.92
C VAL A 324 17.09 -4.02 14.14
N CYS A 325 17.99 -4.92 14.51
CA CYS A 325 17.94 -6.32 14.09
C CYS A 325 17.91 -7.25 15.31
N PHE A 326 17.42 -8.48 15.10
CA PHE A 326 17.29 -9.48 16.16
C PHE A 326 18.11 -10.72 15.84
N THR A 327 18.81 -11.22 16.84
CA THR A 327 19.62 -12.44 16.76
C THR A 327 18.88 -13.68 17.29
N GLU A 328 17.71 -13.50 17.89
CA GLU A 328 16.87 -14.57 18.45
C GLU A 328 15.48 -14.56 17.80
N PRO A 329 14.92 -15.74 17.47
CA PRO A 329 13.59 -15.85 16.86
C PRO A 329 12.49 -15.56 17.89
N GLY A 330 11.26 -15.39 17.39
CA GLY A 330 10.07 -15.17 18.20
C GLY A 330 9.40 -13.84 17.91
N GLU A 331 8.35 -13.55 18.66
CA GLU A 331 7.66 -12.25 18.58
C GLU A 331 8.45 -11.19 19.35
N LYS A 332 8.58 -10.02 18.76
CA LYS A 332 9.27 -8.86 19.33
C LYS A 332 8.35 -7.66 19.28
N THR A 333 8.36 -6.84 20.33
CA THR A 333 7.52 -5.65 20.41
C THR A 333 8.38 -4.40 20.42
N LEU A 334 8.10 -3.53 19.44
CA LEU A 334 8.70 -2.21 19.28
C LEU A 334 7.66 -1.16 19.64
N ARG A 335 8.03 -0.18 20.45
CA ARG A 335 7.15 0.89 20.94
C ARG A 335 7.62 2.24 20.46
N ALA A 336 6.68 3.02 19.93
CA ALA A 336 6.83 4.45 19.70
C ALA A 336 6.05 5.23 20.77
N THR A 337 6.68 6.17 21.46
CA THR A 337 6.02 7.12 22.34
C THR A 337 6.12 8.51 21.71
N VAL A 338 4.94 9.10 21.44
CA VAL A 338 4.80 10.35 20.70
C VAL A 338 4.23 11.42 21.63
N GLU A 339 4.90 12.56 21.77
CA GLU A 339 4.37 13.72 22.45
C GLU A 339 3.55 14.58 21.47
N LEU A 340 2.22 14.56 21.62
CA LEU A 340 1.26 15.27 20.77
C LEU A 340 1.06 16.73 21.18
N ALA A 341 1.21 17.01 22.48
CA ALA A 341 1.21 18.34 23.06
C ALA A 341 1.95 18.25 24.40
N PRO A 342 2.36 19.37 25.03
CA PRO A 342 3.06 19.36 26.30
C PRO A 342 2.36 18.49 27.35
N GLY A 343 2.98 17.38 27.75
CA GLY A 343 2.44 16.40 28.70
C GLY A 343 1.33 15.50 28.17
N ILE A 344 1.09 15.46 26.86
CA ILE A 344 0.16 14.54 26.19
C ILE A 344 0.94 13.60 25.31
N GLU A 345 1.16 12.38 25.81
CA GLU A 345 1.88 11.33 25.10
C GLU A 345 0.94 10.18 24.74
N GLU A 346 1.15 9.59 23.57
CA GLU A 346 0.51 8.36 23.13
C GLU A 346 1.57 7.34 22.73
N THR A 347 1.25 6.05 22.96
CA THR A 347 2.17 4.93 22.68
C THR A 347 1.59 4.01 21.62
N PHE A 348 2.45 3.57 20.70
CA PHE A 348 2.08 2.67 19.60
C PHE A 348 3.01 1.46 19.61
N ASP A 349 2.45 0.32 19.94
CA ASP A 349 3.17 -0.96 19.94
C ASP A 349 3.04 -1.62 18.56
N LYS A 350 4.16 -2.11 18.05
CA LYS A 350 4.25 -2.87 16.80
C LYS A 350 4.92 -4.22 17.07
N THR A 351 4.23 -5.27 16.68
CA THR A 351 4.76 -6.64 16.80
C THR A 351 5.45 -7.05 15.51
N VAL A 352 6.65 -7.61 15.65
CA VAL A 352 7.44 -8.18 14.56
C VAL A 352 7.75 -9.64 14.88
N THR A 353 7.45 -10.54 13.95
CA THR A 353 7.78 -11.97 14.09
C THR A 353 9.13 -12.25 13.43
N VAL A 354 10.10 -12.67 14.23
CA VAL A 354 11.43 -13.08 13.76
C VAL A 354 11.42 -14.59 13.51
N SER A 355 11.65 -15.02 12.29
CA SER A 355 11.74 -16.44 11.90
C SER A 355 13.08 -17.08 12.32
N ASN A 356 13.15 -18.40 12.30
CA ASN A 356 14.40 -19.13 12.53
C ASN A 356 15.40 -19.06 11.35
N THR A 357 14.99 -18.52 10.20
CA THR A 357 15.87 -18.38 9.04
C THR A 357 16.72 -17.11 9.15
N SER A 358 17.98 -17.16 8.71
CA SER A 358 18.89 -16.02 8.73
C SER A 358 18.97 -15.31 7.38
N ILE A 359 19.41 -14.04 7.38
CA ILE A 359 19.83 -13.33 6.16
C ILE A 359 21.15 -13.87 5.61
N VAL A 360 21.91 -14.61 6.40
CA VAL A 360 23.17 -15.22 6.00
C VAL A 360 22.93 -16.68 5.68
N SER A 361 23.30 -17.09 4.47
CA SER A 361 23.28 -18.47 4.02
C SER A 361 24.65 -19.10 4.27
N VAL A 362 24.66 -20.12 5.11
CA VAL A 362 25.83 -20.95 5.40
C VAL A 362 25.45 -22.39 5.08
N PRO A 363 26.17 -23.09 4.18
CA PRO A 363 25.93 -24.51 3.95
C PRO A 363 26.07 -25.32 5.24
N GLY A 364 25.13 -26.23 5.50
CA GLY A 364 25.19 -27.07 6.70
C GLY A 364 26.37 -28.05 6.71
N THR A 365 26.88 -28.38 5.51
CA THR A 365 28.02 -29.28 5.32
C THR A 365 29.01 -28.70 4.29
N ALA A 366 30.27 -29.05 4.46
CA ALA A 366 31.36 -28.78 3.50
C ALA A 366 32.25 -30.03 3.43
N THR A 367 33.08 -30.12 2.39
CA THR A 367 34.11 -31.16 2.29
C THR A 367 35.48 -30.52 2.46
N GLU A 368 36.36 -31.20 3.20
CA GLU A 368 37.76 -30.77 3.35
C GLU A 368 38.42 -30.46 2.01
N GLY A 369 39.10 -29.33 1.90
CA GLY A 369 39.79 -28.91 0.69
C GLY A 369 38.90 -28.29 -0.41
N TYR A 370 37.55 -28.34 -0.27
CA TYR A 370 36.61 -27.78 -1.24
C TYR A 370 36.07 -26.44 -0.83
N PRO A 371 35.99 -25.47 -1.76
CA PRO A 371 35.40 -24.18 -1.46
C PRO A 371 33.88 -24.25 -1.35
N VAL A 372 33.32 -23.71 -0.27
CA VAL A 372 31.89 -23.46 -0.10
C VAL A 372 31.63 -21.98 -0.01
N THR A 373 30.49 -21.54 -0.53
CA THR A 373 30.12 -20.13 -0.51
C THR A 373 29.26 -19.82 0.71
N VAL A 374 29.68 -18.81 1.46
CA VAL A 374 28.88 -18.17 2.51
C VAL A 374 28.46 -16.80 1.96
N SER A 375 27.18 -16.47 2.06
CA SER A 375 26.65 -15.24 1.49
C SER A 375 25.59 -14.60 2.37
N MET A 376 25.47 -13.29 2.26
CA MET A 376 24.41 -12.49 2.86
C MET A 376 23.48 -12.01 1.75
N MET A 377 22.16 -12.08 1.98
CA MET A 377 21.16 -11.61 1.02
C MET A 377 21.16 -10.08 0.87
N ASP A 378 20.60 -9.58 -0.21
CA ASP A 378 20.35 -8.15 -0.40
C ASP A 378 19.23 -7.68 0.52
N LEU A 379 19.39 -6.47 1.07
CA LEU A 379 18.48 -5.86 2.03
C LEU A 379 17.98 -4.53 1.49
N GLU A 380 16.67 -4.42 1.22
CA GLU A 380 16.07 -3.18 0.70
C GLU A 380 16.21 -2.00 1.68
N ILE A 381 16.06 -2.27 2.99
CA ILE A 381 16.12 -1.22 4.03
C ILE A 381 17.55 -0.73 4.26
N CYS A 382 18.54 -1.59 4.02
CA CYS A 382 19.96 -1.31 4.20
C CYS A 382 20.74 -1.72 2.94
N PRO A 383 20.62 -0.99 1.84
CA PRO A 383 21.30 -1.33 0.58
C PRO A 383 22.82 -1.29 0.69
N ASP A 384 23.35 -0.49 1.61
CA ASP A 384 24.80 -0.36 1.88
C ASP A 384 25.33 -1.41 2.86
N ALA A 385 24.48 -2.37 3.28
CA ALA A 385 24.91 -3.43 4.17
C ALA A 385 25.99 -4.29 3.54
N LYS A 386 27.06 -4.56 4.30
CA LYS A 386 28.20 -5.34 3.85
C LYS A 386 28.78 -6.16 4.99
N VAL A 387 29.53 -7.19 4.65
CA VAL A 387 30.34 -7.95 5.59
C VAL A 387 31.72 -7.30 5.63
N THR A 388 32.11 -6.84 6.82
CA THR A 388 33.41 -6.16 7.05
C THR A 388 34.51 -7.15 7.45
N GLU A 389 34.15 -8.29 8.02
CA GLU A 389 35.09 -9.35 8.41
C GLU A 389 34.50 -10.74 8.12
N TRP A 390 35.30 -11.58 7.48
CA TRP A 390 35.03 -12.99 7.25
C TRP A 390 36.06 -13.80 8.03
N SER A 391 35.65 -14.65 8.94
CA SER A 391 36.54 -15.41 9.79
C SER A 391 35.97 -16.76 10.23
N VAL A 392 36.74 -17.56 10.89
CA VAL A 392 36.32 -18.80 11.58
C VAL A 392 36.65 -18.67 13.07
N VAL A 393 35.70 -19.01 13.91
CA VAL A 393 35.92 -19.06 15.38
C VAL A 393 36.60 -20.36 15.78
N GLN A 394 36.19 -21.46 15.13
CA GLN A 394 36.73 -22.79 15.38
C GLN A 394 37.08 -23.43 14.04
N GLY A 395 38.30 -23.99 13.95
CA GLY A 395 38.83 -24.61 12.76
C GLY A 395 39.83 -23.74 11.99
N ASP A 396 40.29 -24.24 10.83
CA ASP A 396 41.20 -23.56 9.92
C ASP A 396 40.63 -23.58 8.51
N ALA A 397 40.56 -22.40 7.89
CA ALA A 397 40.08 -22.25 6.53
C ALA A 397 40.83 -21.15 5.77
N THR A 398 41.01 -21.37 4.47
CA THR A 398 41.39 -20.30 3.56
C THR A 398 40.11 -19.57 3.15
N ILE A 399 40.04 -18.25 3.39
CA ILE A 399 38.87 -17.44 3.10
C ILE A 399 39.19 -16.51 1.95
N THR A 400 38.37 -16.53 0.92
CA THR A 400 38.52 -15.68 -0.28
C THR A 400 37.24 -14.86 -0.48
N PRO A 401 37.20 -13.57 -0.08
CA PRO A 401 36.09 -12.69 -0.37
C PRO A 401 35.85 -12.57 -1.88
N LYS A 402 34.59 -12.63 -2.30
CA LYS A 402 34.17 -12.50 -3.71
C LYS A 402 33.46 -11.17 -3.95
N THR A 403 32.63 -10.77 -2.98
CA THR A 403 31.91 -9.49 -2.97
C THR A 403 31.86 -8.99 -1.53
N ASP A 404 31.28 -7.81 -1.31
CA ASP A 404 31.00 -7.28 0.03
C ASP A 404 29.98 -8.15 0.82
N ARG A 405 29.33 -9.10 0.16
CA ARG A 405 28.27 -9.96 0.73
C ARG A 405 28.51 -11.44 0.53
N SER A 406 29.64 -11.86 -0.02
CA SER A 406 29.94 -13.28 -0.22
C SER A 406 31.43 -13.57 -0.13
N ALA A 407 31.75 -14.72 0.45
CA ALA A 407 33.10 -15.26 0.48
C ALA A 407 33.10 -16.78 0.27
N GLN A 408 34.19 -17.29 -0.29
CA GLN A 408 34.46 -18.73 -0.34
C GLN A 408 35.34 -19.15 0.83
N TYR A 409 34.94 -20.22 1.51
CA TYR A 409 35.65 -20.87 2.58
C TYR A 409 36.16 -22.21 2.09
N THR A 410 37.45 -22.47 2.24
CA THR A 410 38.06 -23.78 1.97
C THR A 410 38.68 -24.26 3.29
N PHE A 411 38.00 -25.23 3.92
CA PHE A 411 38.43 -25.79 5.20
C PHE A 411 39.57 -26.80 5.00
N ARG A 412 40.54 -26.77 5.89
CA ARG A 412 41.78 -27.57 5.77
C ARG A 412 41.75 -28.89 6.59
N GLN A 413 40.73 -29.10 7.38
CA GLN A 413 40.57 -30.31 8.20
C GLN A 413 39.08 -30.61 8.40
N PRO A 414 38.70 -31.90 8.57
CA PRO A 414 37.34 -32.26 8.84
C PRO A 414 36.96 -31.97 10.29
N GLY A 415 35.66 -31.91 10.55
CA GLY A 415 35.11 -31.70 11.88
C GLY A 415 34.03 -30.64 11.93
N ASN A 416 33.58 -30.29 13.12
CA ASN A 416 32.64 -29.19 13.32
C ASN A 416 33.41 -27.88 13.35
N MET A 417 33.08 -26.99 12.44
CA MET A 417 33.66 -25.65 12.32
C MET A 417 32.59 -24.60 12.61
N THR A 418 33.02 -23.38 12.92
CA THR A 418 32.12 -22.27 13.14
C THR A 418 32.61 -21.08 12.35
N VAL A 419 31.84 -20.70 11.33
CA VAL A 419 32.07 -19.46 10.56
C VAL A 419 31.60 -18.27 11.38
N LYS A 420 32.29 -17.15 11.23
CA LYS A 420 31.95 -15.87 11.86
C LYS A 420 32.03 -14.76 10.84
N LEU A 421 31.03 -13.89 10.84
CA LEU A 421 30.96 -12.68 10.04
C LEU A 421 30.73 -11.47 10.95
N LYS A 422 31.29 -10.32 10.58
CA LYS A 422 30.84 -9.04 11.10
C LYS A 422 30.10 -8.30 10.00
N ILE A 423 28.88 -7.90 10.28
CA ILE A 423 27.98 -7.25 9.34
C ILE A 423 27.81 -5.80 9.78
N GLN A 424 28.07 -4.87 8.88
CA GLN A 424 27.79 -3.44 9.04
C GLN A 424 26.61 -3.09 8.15
N PHE A 425 25.48 -2.69 8.76
CA PHE A 425 24.23 -2.40 8.06
C PHE A 425 24.14 -0.98 7.48
N GLN A 426 24.89 -0.04 8.06
CA GLN A 426 24.92 1.35 7.63
C GLN A 426 26.36 1.86 7.68
N PRO A 427 26.75 2.81 6.81
CA PRO A 427 28.04 3.46 6.89
C PRO A 427 28.29 4.05 8.29
N ASN A 428 29.41 3.67 8.92
CA ASN A 428 29.79 4.07 10.28
C ASN A 428 28.82 3.60 11.40
N GLY A 429 27.88 2.69 11.07
CA GLY A 429 27.03 2.05 12.07
C GLY A 429 27.75 0.96 12.85
N PRO A 430 27.10 0.42 13.90
CA PRO A 430 27.65 -0.69 14.67
C PRO A 430 27.79 -1.95 13.80
N GLU A 431 28.82 -2.74 14.10
CA GLU A 431 28.99 -4.08 13.55
C GLU A 431 28.21 -5.10 14.37
N VAL A 432 27.53 -6.02 13.68
CA VAL A 432 26.79 -7.13 14.30
C VAL A 432 27.49 -8.42 13.95
N GLU A 433 27.82 -9.21 14.98
CA GLU A 433 28.44 -10.52 14.80
C GLU A 433 27.39 -11.59 14.47
N TYR A 434 27.69 -12.36 13.45
CA TYR A 434 26.95 -13.57 13.07
C TYR A 434 27.86 -14.77 13.15
N THR A 435 27.37 -15.86 13.74
CA THR A 435 28.09 -17.14 13.78
C THR A 435 27.16 -18.27 13.36
N ALA A 436 27.70 -19.23 12.61
CA ALA A 436 26.96 -20.44 12.26
C ALA A 436 27.89 -21.66 12.20
N PRO A 437 27.39 -22.83 12.62
CA PRO A 437 28.13 -24.07 12.52
C PRO A 437 28.12 -24.57 11.06
N ILE A 438 29.21 -25.24 10.69
CA ILE A 438 29.31 -25.98 9.44
C ILE A 438 30.05 -27.30 9.75
N ARG A 439 29.51 -28.42 9.28
CA ARG A 439 30.16 -29.72 9.42
C ARG A 439 31.03 -29.99 8.20
N VAL A 440 32.33 -30.01 8.40
CA VAL A 440 33.30 -30.36 7.37
C VAL A 440 33.49 -31.89 7.39
N GLN A 441 33.15 -32.50 6.31
CA GLN A 441 33.38 -33.93 6.09
C GLN A 441 34.83 -34.15 5.66
N PRO A 442 35.47 -35.25 6.06
CA PRO A 442 36.79 -35.59 5.53
C PRO A 442 36.70 -35.71 4.02
N LEU A 443 37.79 -35.36 3.34
CA LEU A 443 37.94 -35.71 1.94
C LEU A 443 37.91 -37.23 1.88
N ASP A 444 36.82 -37.80 1.37
CA ASP A 444 36.72 -39.23 1.21
C ASP A 444 37.77 -39.66 0.16
N VAL A 445 38.68 -40.51 0.52
CA VAL A 445 39.81 -40.95 -0.35
C VAL A 445 39.30 -41.54 -1.65
N TYR A 446 38.01 -41.90 -1.70
CA TYR A 446 37.33 -42.41 -2.89
C TYR A 446 36.74 -41.31 -3.79
N SER A 447 36.77 -40.05 -3.44
CA SER A 447 36.23 -38.96 -4.23
C SER A 447 37.29 -37.90 -4.55
N VAL A 448 38.16 -38.26 -5.50
CA VAL A 448 39.17 -37.31 -6.04
C VAL A 448 38.56 -36.24 -6.96
N PHE A 449 37.25 -36.29 -7.20
CA PHE A 449 36.49 -35.26 -7.91
C PHE A 449 35.43 -34.63 -7.00
N GLY A 450 35.33 -33.33 -7.03
CA GLY A 450 34.35 -32.60 -6.25
C GLY A 450 33.59 -31.56 -7.05
N VAL A 451 32.28 -31.46 -6.84
CA VAL A 451 31.43 -30.52 -7.56
C VAL A 451 31.81 -29.09 -7.19
N ILE A 452 32.07 -28.26 -8.20
CA ILE A 452 32.38 -26.84 -8.06
C ILE A 452 31.08 -26.11 -7.75
N ASN A 453 31.04 -25.33 -6.68
CA ASN A 453 29.85 -24.59 -6.25
C ASN A 453 28.61 -25.49 -6.13
N ALA A 454 28.73 -26.61 -5.43
CA ALA A 454 27.64 -27.54 -5.21
C ALA A 454 26.42 -26.77 -4.64
N PRO A 455 25.25 -26.82 -5.30
CA PRO A 455 24.07 -26.14 -4.81
C PRO A 455 23.46 -26.89 -3.61
N GLU A 456 22.65 -26.22 -2.81
CA GLU A 456 21.87 -26.91 -1.76
C GLU A 456 20.89 -27.94 -2.35
N THR A 457 20.39 -27.66 -3.55
CA THR A 457 19.47 -28.54 -4.29
C THR A 457 19.90 -28.56 -5.74
N TYR A 458 20.15 -29.74 -6.28
CA TYR A 458 20.50 -29.92 -7.68
C TYR A 458 19.25 -29.84 -8.56
N ALA A 459 19.37 -29.23 -9.72
CA ALA A 459 18.29 -29.12 -10.70
C ALA A 459 18.51 -30.08 -11.87
N TYR A 460 17.42 -30.69 -12.35
CA TYR A 460 17.42 -31.48 -13.57
C TYR A 460 17.70 -30.60 -14.81
N ASN A 461 18.14 -31.19 -15.90
CA ASN A 461 18.52 -30.50 -17.13
C ASN A 461 19.57 -29.39 -16.95
N THR A 462 20.41 -29.52 -15.95
CA THR A 462 21.41 -28.53 -15.59
C THR A 462 22.81 -29.14 -15.67
N THR A 463 23.73 -28.38 -16.26
CA THR A 463 25.14 -28.78 -16.35
C THR A 463 25.88 -28.33 -15.10
N TYR A 464 26.54 -29.28 -14.43
CA TYR A 464 27.41 -29.04 -13.28
C TYR A 464 28.85 -29.33 -13.63
N GLN A 465 29.77 -28.85 -12.82
CA GLN A 465 31.18 -29.06 -12.97
C GLN A 465 31.79 -29.71 -11.73
N ALA A 466 32.60 -30.72 -11.94
CA ALA A 466 33.43 -31.32 -10.89
C ALA A 466 34.90 -31.13 -11.23
N LYS A 467 35.73 -30.86 -10.24
CA LYS A 467 37.16 -30.65 -10.39
C LYS A 467 37.94 -31.80 -9.80
N TYR A 468 38.96 -32.26 -10.47
CA TYR A 468 39.94 -33.17 -9.88
C TYR A 468 40.77 -32.43 -8.84
N MET A 469 40.84 -32.99 -7.65
CA MET A 469 41.40 -32.36 -6.45
C MET A 469 42.75 -32.96 -6.05
N GLY A 470 43.16 -34.05 -6.70
CA GLY A 470 44.48 -34.61 -6.46
C GLY A 470 45.63 -33.67 -6.89
N THR A 471 46.84 -34.01 -6.46
CA THR A 471 48.06 -33.20 -6.72
C THR A 471 48.62 -33.43 -8.13
N GLU A 472 48.20 -34.51 -8.78
CA GLU A 472 48.68 -34.91 -10.08
C GLU A 472 48.25 -33.94 -11.18
N THR A 473 49.14 -33.62 -12.08
CA THR A 473 48.90 -32.62 -13.13
C THR A 473 48.43 -33.25 -14.43
N ASP A 474 48.79 -34.49 -14.70
CA ASP A 474 48.40 -35.22 -15.90
C ASP A 474 47.27 -36.23 -15.56
N VAL A 475 46.03 -35.73 -15.61
CA VAL A 475 44.83 -36.51 -15.37
C VAL A 475 43.97 -36.51 -16.62
N GLU A 476 43.50 -37.71 -17.03
CA GLU A 476 42.63 -37.92 -18.15
C GLU A 476 41.43 -38.77 -17.74
N ILE A 477 40.20 -38.34 -18.04
CA ILE A 477 38.99 -39.13 -17.82
C ILE A 477 38.83 -40.07 -19.01
N VAL A 478 38.68 -41.37 -18.70
CA VAL A 478 38.48 -42.43 -19.67
C VAL A 478 37.00 -42.61 -19.95
N ASP A 479 36.20 -42.67 -18.89
CA ASP A 479 34.76 -42.86 -18.99
C ASP A 479 34.04 -42.33 -17.73
N VAL A 480 32.75 -42.04 -17.86
CA VAL A 480 31.87 -41.66 -16.76
C VAL A 480 30.57 -42.45 -16.87
N GLU A 481 30.32 -43.29 -15.88
CA GLU A 481 29.10 -44.07 -15.78
C GLU A 481 28.21 -43.54 -14.68
N ALA A 482 26.88 -43.71 -14.81
CA ALA A 482 25.94 -43.43 -13.74
C ALA A 482 25.39 -44.73 -13.14
N ASP A 483 25.57 -44.91 -11.83
CA ASP A 483 24.99 -46.03 -11.08
C ASP A 483 23.59 -45.66 -10.60
N HIS A 484 22.57 -46.24 -11.21
CA HIS A 484 21.18 -46.10 -10.83
C HIS A 484 20.78 -47.23 -9.87
N ARG A 485 20.74 -46.98 -8.58
CA ARG A 485 20.30 -47.97 -7.58
C ARG A 485 18.81 -48.32 -7.62
N THR A 486 18.05 -47.82 -8.58
CA THR A 486 16.64 -48.14 -8.78
C THR A 486 16.43 -48.91 -10.06
N HIS A 487 15.56 -49.89 -10.07
CA HIS A 487 15.19 -50.93 -11.00
C HIS A 487 14.82 -50.51 -12.45
N TYR A 488 15.50 -49.54 -13.06
CA TYR A 488 15.23 -49.08 -14.42
C TYR A 488 16.43 -49.26 -15.33
N PRO A 489 16.22 -49.51 -16.63
CA PRO A 489 17.29 -49.86 -17.56
C PRO A 489 18.32 -48.75 -17.71
N TYR A 490 19.56 -49.16 -17.88
CA TYR A 490 20.72 -48.32 -18.16
C TYR A 490 20.41 -47.20 -19.14
N TYR A 491 20.49 -45.94 -18.67
CA TYR A 491 20.65 -44.82 -19.59
C TYR A 491 22.13 -44.46 -19.61
N PRO A 492 22.77 -44.49 -20.78
CA PRO A 492 24.15 -44.04 -20.90
C PRO A 492 24.23 -42.58 -20.46
N PHE A 493 25.20 -42.27 -19.64
CA PHE A 493 25.46 -40.89 -19.21
C PHE A 493 26.34 -40.24 -20.29
N ASP A 494 25.72 -39.85 -21.44
CA ASP A 494 26.38 -39.47 -22.68
C ASP A 494 26.85 -38.01 -22.71
N THR A 495 26.45 -37.21 -21.72
CA THR A 495 26.67 -35.76 -21.75
C THR A 495 27.68 -35.33 -20.70
N TRP A 496 28.91 -35.69 -20.92
CA TRP A 496 30.01 -35.16 -20.14
C TRP A 496 31.15 -34.67 -21.04
N SER A 497 31.97 -33.77 -20.53
CA SER A 497 33.21 -33.32 -21.15
C SER A 497 34.28 -33.03 -20.11
N TYR A 498 35.53 -33.29 -20.42
CA TYR A 498 36.64 -33.03 -19.52
C TYR A 498 37.62 -32.03 -20.11
N ASN A 499 37.91 -30.98 -19.35
CA ASN A 499 38.95 -30.02 -19.69
C ASN A 499 40.23 -30.36 -18.92
N LYS A 500 41.21 -30.92 -19.62
CA LYS A 500 42.50 -31.38 -19.08
C LYS A 500 43.32 -30.22 -18.47
N SER A 501 43.24 -29.02 -19.05
CA SER A 501 44.05 -27.88 -18.59
C SER A 501 43.51 -27.29 -17.27
N THR A 502 42.21 -27.31 -17.02
CA THR A 502 41.58 -26.90 -15.79
C THR A 502 41.29 -28.04 -14.84
N ARG A 503 41.47 -29.29 -15.30
CA ARG A 503 41.12 -30.54 -14.61
C ARG A 503 39.66 -30.60 -14.19
N THR A 504 38.76 -30.12 -15.08
CA THR A 504 37.36 -29.99 -14.77
C THR A 504 36.51 -30.90 -15.66
N LEU A 505 35.69 -31.72 -15.04
CA LEU A 505 34.64 -32.53 -15.64
C LEU A 505 33.34 -31.72 -15.63
N SER A 506 32.75 -31.49 -16.80
CA SER A 506 31.40 -30.95 -16.95
C SER A 506 30.45 -32.09 -17.24
N PHE A 507 29.33 -32.17 -16.56
CA PHE A 507 28.33 -33.21 -16.71
C PHE A 507 26.93 -32.62 -16.62
N LEU A 508 26.01 -33.13 -17.46
CA LEU A 508 24.60 -32.75 -17.46
C LEU A 508 23.81 -33.75 -16.62
N ILE A 509 23.04 -33.27 -15.67
CA ILE A 509 22.05 -34.09 -14.96
C ILE A 509 20.80 -34.17 -15.85
N PRO A 510 20.43 -35.35 -16.38
CA PRO A 510 19.27 -35.48 -17.24
C PRO A 510 17.95 -35.29 -16.45
N ASP A 511 16.88 -34.97 -17.17
CA ASP A 511 15.55 -34.86 -16.60
C ASP A 511 14.95 -36.25 -16.34
N HIS A 512 15.12 -36.76 -15.13
CA HIS A 512 14.57 -38.05 -14.75
C HIS A 512 13.83 -37.94 -13.40
N PRO A 513 12.51 -37.90 -13.42
CA PRO A 513 11.69 -37.55 -12.23
C PRO A 513 11.69 -38.57 -11.09
N LEU A 514 12.37 -39.68 -11.23
CA LEU A 514 12.39 -40.77 -10.24
C LEU A 514 13.78 -41.05 -9.64
N VAL A 515 14.78 -40.24 -9.92
CA VAL A 515 16.14 -40.44 -9.40
C VAL A 515 16.43 -39.36 -8.36
N PHE A 516 16.58 -39.76 -7.12
CA PHE A 516 16.88 -38.86 -5.99
C PHE A 516 18.38 -38.67 -5.77
N ASP A 517 19.21 -39.63 -6.24
CA ASP A 517 20.66 -39.57 -6.10
C ASP A 517 21.32 -40.11 -7.39
N TYR A 518 22.24 -39.34 -7.94
CA TYR A 518 23.12 -39.80 -9.03
C TYR A 518 24.47 -40.13 -8.42
N LYS A 519 24.90 -41.36 -8.62
CA LYS A 519 26.26 -41.80 -8.31
C LYS A 519 27.02 -41.91 -9.65
N LEU A 520 27.92 -40.96 -9.88
CA LEU A 520 28.79 -40.98 -11.04
C LEU A 520 30.04 -41.79 -10.71
N ILE A 521 30.33 -42.76 -11.55
CA ILE A 521 31.54 -43.59 -11.50
C ILE A 521 32.48 -43.06 -12.56
N ILE A 522 33.61 -42.48 -12.17
CA ILE A 522 34.55 -41.80 -13.05
C ILE A 522 35.80 -42.65 -13.18
N HIS A 523 35.98 -43.27 -14.37
CA HIS A 523 37.20 -43.97 -14.75
C HIS A 523 38.22 -42.97 -15.26
N TYR A 524 39.44 -43.00 -14.73
CA TYR A 524 40.44 -41.99 -15.04
C TYR A 524 41.87 -42.56 -15.04
N LYS A 525 42.76 -41.87 -15.72
CA LYS A 525 44.21 -42.14 -15.76
C LYS A 525 44.97 -41.03 -15.10
N VAL A 526 46.04 -41.38 -14.41
CA VAL A 526 47.00 -40.46 -13.83
C VAL A 526 48.38 -40.77 -14.42
N ASN A 527 49.00 -39.76 -15.00
CA ASN A 527 50.30 -39.92 -15.70
C ASN A 527 50.28 -41.08 -16.73
N GLY A 528 49.16 -41.24 -17.42
CA GLY A 528 48.96 -42.26 -18.46
C GLY A 528 48.64 -43.66 -17.93
N VAL A 529 48.62 -43.90 -16.62
CA VAL A 529 48.27 -45.17 -16.00
C VAL A 529 46.84 -45.13 -15.51
N GLU A 530 46.06 -46.14 -15.91
CA GLU A 530 44.66 -46.28 -15.47
C GLU A 530 44.61 -46.60 -13.96
N VAL A 531 43.73 -45.90 -13.23
CA VAL A 531 43.52 -46.10 -11.83
C VAL A 531 42.55 -47.27 -11.65
N GLU A 532 42.94 -48.31 -10.92
CA GLU A 532 42.14 -49.54 -10.76
C GLU A 532 40.80 -49.30 -10.08
N GLU A 533 40.74 -48.36 -9.12
CA GLU A 533 39.52 -47.99 -8.43
C GLU A 533 38.96 -46.68 -9.04
N PRO A 534 37.75 -46.70 -9.61
CA PRO A 534 37.16 -45.49 -10.19
C PRO A 534 36.79 -44.52 -9.08
N ALA A 535 36.88 -43.23 -9.36
CA ALA A 535 36.37 -42.21 -8.47
C ALA A 535 34.83 -42.20 -8.44
N ILE A 536 34.27 -42.04 -7.26
CA ILE A 536 32.82 -41.99 -7.08
C ILE A 536 32.42 -40.56 -6.72
N LEU A 537 31.52 -39.96 -7.49
CA LEU A 537 30.92 -38.68 -7.21
C LEU A 537 29.42 -38.86 -6.98
N ILE A 538 28.95 -38.50 -5.79
CA ILE A 538 27.52 -38.57 -5.44
C ILE A 538 26.92 -37.18 -5.58
N VAL A 539 25.85 -37.09 -6.38
CA VAL A 539 25.04 -35.88 -6.53
C VAL A 539 23.65 -36.18 -5.98
N SER A 540 23.32 -35.60 -4.86
CA SER A 540 22.07 -35.83 -4.11
C SER A 540 21.36 -34.52 -3.79
N ASN A 541 20.19 -34.58 -3.18
CA ASN A 541 19.32 -33.42 -2.87
C ASN A 541 18.63 -32.82 -4.10
N PHE A 542 17.91 -33.66 -4.82
CA PHE A 542 16.97 -33.17 -5.85
C PHE A 542 15.64 -32.78 -5.22
N PRO A 543 14.88 -31.84 -5.84
CA PRO A 543 13.58 -31.46 -5.33
C PRO A 543 12.63 -32.67 -5.34
N ASP A 544 11.87 -32.85 -4.26
CA ASP A 544 10.97 -34.01 -4.04
C ASP A 544 9.86 -34.15 -5.11
N THR A 545 9.68 -33.18 -5.98
CA THR A 545 8.72 -33.26 -7.10
C THR A 545 9.22 -32.41 -8.27
N PRO A 546 9.34 -32.94 -9.50
CA PRO A 546 9.40 -32.06 -10.67
C PRO A 546 8.10 -31.28 -10.72
N ALA A 547 8.19 -29.97 -11.00
CA ALA A 547 7.02 -29.13 -11.22
C ALA A 547 6.15 -29.82 -12.28
N SER A 548 5.14 -30.57 -11.84
CA SER A 548 4.23 -31.29 -12.71
C SER A 548 3.46 -30.26 -13.52
N GLN A 549 3.57 -30.35 -14.81
CA GLN A 549 2.60 -29.79 -15.71
C GLN A 549 1.22 -30.36 -15.33
N THR A 550 0.46 -29.64 -14.54
CA THR A 550 -0.99 -29.86 -14.46
C THR A 550 -1.61 -29.37 -15.76
N THR A 551 -1.61 -30.23 -16.76
CA THR A 551 -2.58 -30.13 -17.84
C THR A 551 -3.90 -30.68 -17.29
N ASP A 552 -4.73 -29.79 -16.77
CA ASP A 552 -6.15 -30.04 -16.59
C ASP A 552 -6.78 -30.27 -17.98
N THR A 553 -6.85 -31.52 -18.38
CA THR A 553 -7.81 -31.97 -19.39
C THR A 553 -9.13 -32.22 -18.66
N ALA A 554 -10.00 -31.24 -18.67
CA ALA A 554 -11.40 -31.43 -18.36
C ALA A 554 -11.96 -32.45 -19.35
N ILE A 555 -12.25 -33.66 -18.86
CA ILE A 555 -13.11 -34.60 -19.55
C ILE A 555 -14.52 -34.28 -19.07
N GLY A 556 -15.34 -33.74 -19.99
CA GLY A 556 -16.74 -33.57 -19.77
C GLY A 556 -17.48 -34.92 -19.76
N GLU A 557 -18.46 -35.02 -18.88
CA GLU A 557 -19.77 -35.62 -19.08
C GLU A 557 -20.81 -34.72 -18.46
#